data_bea72ab7a43928d69a4696754f440e74
#
_entry.id   bea72ab7a43928d69a4696754f440e74
#
_cell.length_a   1.000
_cell.length_b   1.000
_cell.length_c   1.000
_cell.angle_alpha   90.00
_cell.angle_beta   90.00
_cell.angle_gamma   90.00
#
_symmetry.space_group_name_H-M   'P 1'
#
loop_
_entity.id
_entity.type
_entity.pdbx_description
1 polymer ?
#
loop_
_entity_poly.entity_id
_entity_poly.type
_entity_poly.pdbx_seq_one_letter_code
_entity_poly.pdbx_strand_id
1 'polypeptide(L)'
;MTWQPQHLPNDHPPVKSGTVGVLLVNLGTPDGPDPASVKRYLKQFLSDKRVIEIPSIAWQPILRGIILNTRPQKSSKAYSKIWTERGSPLADITASQAEAIATELGAEIVVDYAMRYGSPSIEQRLTELTAKGCDRVLVAPLYPQYSAATTATVFDEVARVLGEMRWQPALRFLPPYHDDPAYLDALADDLTRQVSALDFKPEVMLHSFHGMPLRTLERGDPYHCQCHKSARLLRERLEGRPEFEGVRFETTFQSRFGPAKWLEPATDDTLVAEGEKGTKRLVVAAPGFSADCVETLEELALEGRDEFVEAGGEDYAVLSCLNVSQSGVAMLETIIRRELSGWI
;
A
#
# COMPACT_ATOMS: atom_id res chain seq x y z
N MET A 1 30.49 16.98 35.69
CA MET A 1 31.15 18.03 34.90
C MET A 1 30.47 18.08 33.55
N THR A 2 29.69 19.10 33.26
CA THR A 2 29.11 19.31 31.94
C THR A 2 30.22 19.83 31.02
N TRP A 3 30.68 19.05 30.08
CA TRP A 3 31.61 19.47 29.05
C TRP A 3 30.96 20.59 28.22
N GLN A 4 31.54 21.78 28.21
CA GLN A 4 31.09 22.85 27.31
C GLN A 4 32.10 22.96 26.16
N PRO A 5 31.69 22.81 24.93
CA PRO A 5 32.56 22.98 23.78
C PRO A 5 32.97 24.44 23.62
N GLN A 6 34.23 24.77 23.90
CA GLN A 6 34.75 26.15 23.89
C GLN A 6 34.92 26.78 22.50
N HIS A 7 34.65 26.01 21.43
CA HIS A 7 34.91 26.44 20.04
C HIS A 7 33.67 26.49 19.15
N LEU A 8 32.48 26.35 19.72
CA LEU A 8 31.24 26.51 18.94
C LEU A 8 30.95 28.01 18.74
N PRO A 9 30.54 28.40 17.51
CA PRO A 9 30.02 29.76 17.29
C PRO A 9 28.82 30.04 18.20
N ASN A 10 28.65 31.31 18.62
CA ASN A 10 27.55 31.69 19.51
C ASN A 10 26.16 31.47 18.91
N ASP A 11 26.07 31.41 17.58
CA ASP A 11 24.85 31.20 16.80
C ASP A 11 24.73 29.78 16.26
N HIS A 12 25.58 28.86 16.76
CA HIS A 12 25.49 27.45 16.30
C HIS A 12 24.15 26.84 16.67
N PRO A 13 23.38 26.33 15.70
CA PRO A 13 22.09 25.73 15.99
C PRO A 13 22.27 24.47 16.86
N PRO A 14 21.33 24.20 17.79
CA PRO A 14 21.40 23.00 18.63
C PRO A 14 21.30 21.75 17.77
N VAL A 15 22.25 20.83 17.93
CA VAL A 15 22.23 19.51 17.32
C VAL A 15 21.53 18.55 18.27
N LYS A 16 20.40 17.99 17.83
CA LYS A 16 19.69 16.92 18.53
C LYS A 16 20.03 15.59 17.86
N SER A 17 20.32 14.57 18.64
CA SER A 17 20.65 13.21 18.14
C SER A 17 20.31 12.15 19.18
N GLY A 18 20.41 10.88 18.79
CA GLY A 18 20.24 9.75 19.69
C GLY A 18 18.82 9.16 19.67
N THR A 19 17.93 9.67 18.83
CA THR A 19 16.56 9.17 18.71
C THR A 19 16.43 8.24 17.50
N VAL A 20 15.61 7.21 17.61
CA VAL A 20 15.24 6.31 16.51
C VAL A 20 13.92 6.77 15.94
N GLY A 21 13.84 6.89 14.62
CA GLY A 21 12.62 7.17 13.87
C GLY A 21 12.12 5.97 13.09
N VAL A 22 10.81 5.87 12.92
CA VAL A 22 10.15 4.95 11.98
C VAL A 22 9.25 5.77 11.06
N LEU A 23 9.44 5.65 9.77
CA LEU A 23 8.63 6.31 8.75
C LEU A 23 7.84 5.26 7.96
N LEU A 24 6.55 5.12 8.26
CA LEU A 24 5.65 4.31 7.45
C LEU A 24 5.38 5.03 6.13
N VAL A 25 5.47 4.33 5.00
CA VAL A 25 5.26 4.95 3.69
C VAL A 25 4.23 4.18 2.89
N ASN A 26 3.16 4.87 2.48
CA ASN A 26 2.16 4.33 1.57
C ASN A 26 2.17 5.09 0.24
N LEU A 27 1.41 4.59 -0.77
CA LEU A 27 1.42 5.11 -2.14
C LEU A 27 1.02 6.58 -2.21
N GLY A 28 -0.04 6.91 -1.51
CA GLY A 28 -0.61 8.25 -1.50
C GLY A 28 -1.95 8.36 -2.20
N THR A 29 -2.52 9.53 -2.08
CA THR A 29 -3.88 9.84 -2.49
C THR A 29 -4.01 11.33 -2.80
N PRO A 30 -5.02 11.77 -3.54
CA PRO A 30 -5.29 13.20 -3.70
C PRO A 30 -5.59 13.90 -2.37
N ASP A 31 -5.32 15.21 -2.27
CA ASP A 31 -5.68 16.03 -1.10
C ASP A 31 -7.22 16.24 -0.97
N GLY A 32 -7.96 16.00 -2.04
CA GLY A 32 -9.43 16.10 -2.09
C GLY A 32 -10.00 15.27 -3.23
N PRO A 33 -11.30 14.94 -3.18
CA PRO A 33 -11.95 14.14 -4.22
C PRO A 33 -12.27 14.94 -5.49
N ASP A 34 -11.99 16.26 -5.49
CA ASP A 34 -12.25 17.13 -6.63
C ASP A 34 -11.27 16.93 -7.79
N PRO A 35 -11.67 17.27 -9.04
CA PRO A 35 -10.83 17.04 -10.21
C PRO A 35 -9.48 17.77 -10.19
N ALA A 36 -9.37 18.92 -9.51
CA ALA A 36 -8.12 19.68 -9.45
C ALA A 36 -7.10 19.00 -8.53
N SER A 37 -7.54 18.52 -7.37
CA SER A 37 -6.74 17.73 -6.43
C SER A 37 -6.30 16.40 -7.05
N VAL A 38 -7.22 15.68 -7.69
CA VAL A 38 -6.92 14.45 -8.42
C VAL A 38 -5.92 14.71 -9.56
N LYS A 39 -6.04 15.83 -10.28
CA LYS A 39 -5.10 16.19 -11.35
C LYS A 39 -3.68 16.40 -10.82
N ARG A 40 -3.52 17.06 -9.67
CA ARG A 40 -2.20 17.26 -9.03
C ARG A 40 -1.57 15.93 -8.66
N TYR A 41 -2.32 15.07 -8.00
CA TYR A 41 -1.90 13.72 -7.62
C TYR A 41 -1.51 12.88 -8.84
N LEU A 42 -2.38 12.77 -9.84
CA LEU A 42 -2.10 12.00 -11.06
C LEU A 42 -0.89 12.54 -11.82
N LYS A 43 -0.67 13.85 -11.82
CA LYS A 43 0.52 14.44 -12.45
C LYS A 43 1.80 13.96 -11.76
N GLN A 44 1.85 13.95 -10.43
CA GLN A 44 3.00 13.48 -9.68
C GLN A 44 3.21 11.97 -9.91
N PHE A 45 2.18 11.16 -9.72
CA PHE A 45 2.20 9.71 -9.84
C PHE A 45 2.60 9.24 -11.23
N LEU A 46 1.94 9.74 -12.27
CA LEU A 46 2.17 9.33 -13.66
C LEU A 46 3.41 10.00 -14.32
N SER A 47 4.07 10.93 -13.62
CA SER A 47 5.37 11.46 -14.06
C SER A 47 6.55 10.63 -13.58
N ASP A 48 6.34 9.71 -12.66
CA ASP A 48 7.39 8.83 -12.17
C ASP A 48 7.75 7.79 -13.26
N LYS A 49 9.05 7.74 -13.58
CA LYS A 49 9.58 6.84 -14.61
C LYS A 49 9.52 5.35 -14.23
N ARG A 50 9.39 5.05 -12.94
CA ARG A 50 9.18 3.67 -12.48
C ARG A 50 7.74 3.23 -12.59
N VAL A 51 6.80 4.16 -12.52
CA VAL A 51 5.37 3.88 -12.74
C VAL A 51 5.07 3.80 -14.23
N ILE A 52 5.57 4.76 -14.99
CA ILE A 52 5.41 4.81 -16.45
C ILE A 52 6.78 4.69 -17.10
N GLU A 53 7.11 3.49 -17.53
CA GLU A 53 8.40 3.17 -18.16
C GLU A 53 8.47 3.55 -19.66
N ILE A 54 7.84 4.65 -20.02
CA ILE A 54 7.93 5.25 -21.36
C ILE A 54 8.92 6.42 -21.28
N PRO A 55 9.81 6.60 -22.29
CA PRO A 55 10.71 7.74 -22.31
C PRO A 55 9.96 9.06 -22.10
N SER A 56 10.44 9.90 -21.18
CA SER A 56 9.73 11.11 -20.75
C SER A 56 9.41 12.07 -21.91
N ILE A 57 10.27 12.13 -22.93
CA ILE A 57 10.05 12.96 -24.12
C ILE A 57 8.79 12.55 -24.90
N ALA A 58 8.46 11.26 -24.93
CA ALA A 58 7.26 10.74 -25.57
C ALA A 58 6.05 10.81 -24.63
N TRP A 59 6.26 10.53 -23.33
CA TRP A 59 5.18 10.43 -22.36
C TRP A 59 4.62 11.78 -21.91
N GLN A 60 5.47 12.79 -21.64
CA GLN A 60 5.02 14.07 -21.08
C GLN A 60 3.98 14.81 -21.94
N PRO A 61 4.07 14.83 -23.29
CA PRO A 61 3.02 15.39 -24.13
C PRO A 61 1.67 14.65 -23.97
N ILE A 62 1.69 13.31 -23.91
CA ILE A 62 0.48 12.48 -23.73
C ILE A 62 -0.12 12.74 -22.34
N LEU A 63 0.72 12.72 -21.31
CA LEU A 63 0.29 12.97 -19.94
C LEU A 63 -0.41 14.32 -19.82
N ARG A 64 0.25 15.40 -20.25
CA ARG A 64 -0.25 16.78 -20.09
C ARG A 64 -1.37 17.14 -21.07
N GLY A 65 -1.30 16.63 -22.30
CA GLY A 65 -2.26 16.96 -23.36
C GLY A 65 -3.54 16.15 -23.31
N ILE A 66 -3.47 14.90 -22.88
CA ILE A 66 -4.62 13.97 -22.92
C ILE A 66 -4.99 13.51 -21.49
N ILE A 67 -4.10 12.80 -20.81
CA ILE A 67 -4.44 12.09 -19.58
C ILE A 67 -4.91 13.05 -18.48
N LEU A 68 -4.16 14.12 -18.21
CA LEU A 68 -4.50 15.09 -17.16
C LEU A 68 -5.69 16.01 -17.52
N ASN A 69 -6.25 15.90 -18.71
CA ASN A 69 -7.45 16.63 -19.10
C ASN A 69 -8.72 15.76 -19.14
N THR A 70 -8.57 14.44 -19.19
CA THR A 70 -9.70 13.50 -19.27
C THR A 70 -9.86 12.66 -18.00
N ARG A 71 -8.78 12.11 -17.47
CA ARG A 71 -8.80 11.15 -16.37
C ARG A 71 -9.19 11.75 -15.01
N PRO A 72 -8.82 13.00 -14.65
CA PRO A 72 -9.15 13.58 -13.35
C PRO A 72 -10.66 13.60 -13.04
N GLN A 73 -11.51 13.85 -14.03
CA GLN A 73 -12.96 13.84 -13.84
C GLN A 73 -13.51 12.43 -13.57
N LYS A 74 -13.00 11.40 -14.26
CA LYS A 74 -13.41 10.01 -14.02
C LYS A 74 -12.94 9.56 -12.63
N SER A 75 -11.67 9.75 -12.32
CA SER A 75 -11.09 9.34 -11.02
C SER A 75 -11.69 10.13 -9.84
N SER A 76 -12.02 11.41 -10.01
CA SER A 76 -12.72 12.21 -8.99
C SER A 76 -14.07 11.59 -8.59
N LYS A 77 -14.81 11.01 -9.54
CA LYS A 77 -16.07 10.32 -9.22
C LYS A 77 -15.84 9.08 -8.35
N ALA A 78 -14.81 8.28 -8.65
CA ALA A 78 -14.44 7.13 -7.85
C ALA A 78 -14.03 7.55 -6.42
N TYR A 79 -13.11 8.53 -6.30
CA TYR A 79 -12.73 9.07 -4.99
C TYR A 79 -13.93 9.65 -4.22
N SER A 80 -14.86 10.34 -4.87
CA SER A 80 -16.04 10.90 -4.21
C SER A 80 -16.96 9.84 -3.59
N LYS A 81 -17.01 8.62 -4.14
CA LYS A 81 -17.83 7.53 -3.60
C LYS A 81 -17.29 6.99 -2.26
N ILE A 82 -15.98 7.08 -2.05
CA ILE A 82 -15.29 6.50 -0.87
C ILE A 82 -14.81 7.56 0.13
N TRP A 83 -14.94 8.85 -0.22
CA TRP A 83 -14.41 9.93 0.60
C TRP A 83 -15.20 10.07 1.90
N THR A 84 -14.51 10.17 3.01
CA THR A 84 -15.10 10.28 4.34
C THR A 84 -14.95 11.70 4.91
N GLU A 85 -15.58 11.97 6.07
CA GLU A 85 -15.36 13.21 6.82
C GLU A 85 -13.89 13.41 7.25
N ARG A 86 -13.14 12.33 7.41
CA ARG A 86 -11.71 12.33 7.74
C ARG A 86 -10.81 12.39 6.49
N GLY A 87 -11.38 12.47 5.30
CA GLY A 87 -10.68 12.54 4.03
C GLY A 87 -10.58 11.21 3.29
N SER A 88 -9.46 10.99 2.62
CA SER A 88 -9.18 9.73 1.92
C SER A 88 -9.00 8.57 2.90
N PRO A 89 -9.69 7.43 2.72
CA PRO A 89 -9.48 6.24 3.55
C PRO A 89 -8.00 5.83 3.65
N LEU A 90 -7.27 5.80 2.54
CA LEU A 90 -5.85 5.46 2.54
C LEU A 90 -5.02 6.36 3.45
N ALA A 91 -5.25 7.67 3.40
CA ALA A 91 -4.51 8.63 4.23
C ALA A 91 -4.86 8.48 5.71
N ASP A 92 -6.15 8.40 6.02
CA ASP A 92 -6.67 8.26 7.37
C ASP A 92 -6.21 6.95 8.03
N ILE A 93 -6.33 5.83 7.32
CA ILE A 93 -5.88 4.52 7.82
C ILE A 93 -4.36 4.50 8.02
N THR A 94 -3.57 5.05 7.09
CA THR A 94 -2.12 5.09 7.24
C THR A 94 -1.69 5.95 8.42
N ALA A 95 -2.35 7.09 8.66
CA ALA A 95 -2.13 7.91 9.85
C ALA A 95 -2.46 7.13 11.13
N SER A 96 -3.60 6.46 11.16
CA SER A 96 -4.03 5.63 12.29
C SER A 96 -3.10 4.43 12.53
N GLN A 97 -2.54 3.83 11.48
CA GLN A 97 -1.49 2.81 11.61
C GLN A 97 -0.24 3.37 12.29
N ALA A 98 0.20 4.58 11.91
CA ALA A 98 1.36 5.22 12.54
C ALA A 98 1.11 5.52 14.02
N GLU A 99 -0.08 6.01 14.38
CA GLU A 99 -0.48 6.26 15.77
C GLU A 99 -0.51 4.96 16.60
N ALA A 100 -1.08 3.89 16.05
CA ALA A 100 -1.11 2.60 16.71
C ALA A 100 0.31 2.04 16.94
N ILE A 101 1.16 2.07 15.91
CA ILE A 101 2.55 1.61 16.01
C ILE A 101 3.37 2.49 16.97
N ALA A 102 3.14 3.81 17.02
CA ALA A 102 3.77 4.68 18.01
C ALA A 102 3.42 4.26 19.45
N THR A 103 2.17 3.87 19.67
CA THR A 103 1.71 3.35 20.98
C THR A 103 2.42 2.05 21.36
N GLU A 104 2.51 1.10 20.43
CA GLU A 104 3.12 -0.22 20.68
C GLU A 104 4.66 -0.12 20.84
N LEU A 105 5.32 0.74 20.08
CA LEU A 105 6.78 0.91 20.17
C LEU A 105 7.23 1.72 21.38
N GLY A 106 6.36 2.57 21.93
CA GLY A 106 6.63 3.40 23.09
C GLY A 106 7.33 4.72 22.77
N ALA A 107 7.41 5.60 23.78
CA ALA A 107 7.82 7.01 23.63
C ALA A 107 9.28 7.25 23.18
N GLU A 108 10.14 6.23 23.29
CA GLU A 108 11.56 6.33 22.90
C GLU A 108 11.76 6.30 21.37
N ILE A 109 10.73 5.88 20.61
CA ILE A 109 10.77 5.77 19.16
C ILE A 109 9.76 6.75 18.56
N VAL A 110 10.23 7.60 17.66
CA VAL A 110 9.37 8.54 16.95
C VAL A 110 8.79 7.85 15.70
N VAL A 111 7.49 7.60 15.69
CA VAL A 111 6.81 7.05 14.51
C VAL A 111 6.08 8.17 13.77
N ASP A 112 6.18 8.16 12.46
CA ASP A 112 5.46 9.07 11.58
C ASP A 112 5.11 8.34 10.26
N TYR A 113 4.31 8.97 9.41
CA TYR A 113 3.96 8.41 8.11
C TYR A 113 4.14 9.43 7.00
N ALA A 114 4.36 8.93 5.79
CA ALA A 114 4.42 9.72 4.57
C ALA A 114 3.70 9.03 3.41
N MET A 115 3.34 9.85 2.44
CA MET A 115 2.84 9.40 1.15
C MET A 115 3.94 9.52 0.10
N ARG A 116 4.10 8.47 -0.72
CA ARG A 116 5.03 8.53 -1.85
C ARG A 116 4.61 9.60 -2.86
N TYR A 117 3.31 9.74 -3.06
CA TYR A 117 2.70 10.78 -3.89
C TYR A 117 1.60 11.50 -3.11
N GLY A 118 1.59 12.84 -3.16
CA GLY A 118 0.68 13.66 -2.36
C GLY A 118 1.26 14.07 -1.01
N SER A 119 0.40 14.21 0.00
CA SER A 119 0.74 14.77 1.31
C SER A 119 0.36 13.82 2.45
N PRO A 120 1.15 13.79 3.56
CA PRO A 120 2.44 14.43 3.74
C PRO A 120 3.56 13.75 2.94
N SER A 121 4.50 14.52 2.40
CA SER A 121 5.57 13.96 1.57
C SER A 121 6.69 13.29 2.37
N ILE A 122 7.42 12.37 1.75
CA ILE A 122 8.64 11.76 2.33
C ILE A 122 9.66 12.83 2.72
N GLU A 123 9.87 13.84 1.86
CA GLU A 123 10.79 14.95 2.14
C GLU A 123 10.41 15.71 3.41
N GLN A 124 9.14 16.09 3.54
CA GLN A 124 8.65 16.77 4.72
C GLN A 124 8.89 15.94 5.98
N ARG A 125 8.50 14.69 5.99
CA ARG A 125 8.57 13.85 7.19
C ARG A 125 9.98 13.44 7.57
N LEU A 126 10.87 13.17 6.62
CA LEU A 126 12.29 12.95 6.93
C LEU A 126 12.94 14.19 7.54
N THR A 127 12.61 15.38 7.02
CA THR A 127 13.09 16.64 7.59
C THR A 127 12.58 16.85 9.02
N GLU A 128 11.31 16.59 9.27
CA GLU A 128 10.70 16.70 10.60
C GLU A 128 11.28 15.67 11.60
N LEU A 129 11.51 14.42 11.18
CA LEU A 129 12.15 13.40 12.01
C LEU A 129 13.58 13.80 12.40
N THR A 130 14.37 14.27 11.45
CA THR A 130 15.74 14.75 11.76
C THR A 130 15.74 15.97 12.68
N ALA A 131 14.79 16.90 12.52
CA ALA A 131 14.62 18.04 13.42
C ALA A 131 14.21 17.62 14.85
N LYS A 132 13.52 16.49 15.01
CA LYS A 132 13.20 15.87 16.30
C LYS A 132 14.41 15.15 16.93
N GLY A 133 15.52 14.98 16.18
CA GLY A 133 16.74 14.33 16.65
C GLY A 133 16.87 12.86 16.25
N CYS A 134 16.07 12.40 15.27
CA CYS A 134 16.21 11.06 14.74
C CYS A 134 17.45 10.98 13.85
N ASP A 135 18.50 10.40 14.36
CA ASP A 135 19.76 10.12 13.64
C ASP A 135 19.82 8.69 13.05
N ARG A 136 18.82 7.91 13.34
CA ARG A 136 18.59 6.56 12.79
C ARG A 136 17.11 6.47 12.40
N VAL A 137 16.81 6.17 11.14
CA VAL A 137 15.43 6.08 10.64
C VAL A 137 15.21 4.78 9.87
N LEU A 138 14.22 4.01 10.30
CA LEU A 138 13.69 2.90 9.53
C LEU A 138 12.58 3.43 8.61
N VAL A 139 12.78 3.33 7.30
CA VAL A 139 11.73 3.58 6.31
C VAL A 139 11.00 2.27 6.03
N ALA A 140 9.72 2.24 6.28
CA ALA A 140 8.88 1.05 6.14
C ALA A 140 7.82 1.24 5.04
N PRO A 141 8.11 0.86 3.78
CA PRO A 141 7.11 0.82 2.73
C PRO A 141 6.03 -0.20 3.06
N LEU A 142 4.76 0.22 3.04
CA LEU A 142 3.61 -0.62 3.40
C LEU A 142 3.13 -1.47 2.21
N TYR A 143 4.08 -2.04 1.46
CA TYR A 143 3.83 -2.94 0.34
C TYR A 143 4.43 -4.31 0.64
N PRO A 144 3.60 -5.34 0.90
CA PRO A 144 4.12 -6.67 1.20
C PRO A 144 4.96 -7.25 0.07
N GLN A 145 4.51 -7.08 -1.18
CA GLN A 145 5.21 -7.51 -2.39
C GLN A 145 6.02 -6.35 -2.97
N TYR A 146 7.27 -6.63 -3.35
CA TYR A 146 8.10 -5.66 -4.06
C TYR A 146 7.61 -5.42 -5.47
N SER A 147 7.56 -4.17 -5.89
CA SER A 147 7.55 -3.77 -7.29
C SER A 147 8.43 -2.53 -7.50
N ALA A 148 8.99 -2.43 -8.71
CA ALA A 148 9.70 -1.20 -9.11
C ALA A 148 8.77 0.02 -9.06
N ALA A 149 7.47 -0.15 -9.33
CA ALA A 149 6.48 0.92 -9.33
C ALA A 149 6.00 1.32 -7.91
N THR A 150 6.34 0.57 -6.87
CA THR A 150 5.98 0.85 -5.47
C THR A 150 7.20 1.00 -4.59
N THR A 151 7.78 -0.10 -4.12
CA THR A 151 8.90 -0.10 -3.15
C THR A 151 10.11 0.68 -3.68
N ALA A 152 10.50 0.48 -4.94
CA ALA A 152 11.66 1.17 -5.48
C ALA A 152 11.41 2.68 -5.67
N THR A 153 10.17 3.14 -5.90
CA THR A 153 9.87 4.58 -5.96
C THR A 153 10.08 5.26 -4.60
N VAL A 154 9.80 4.55 -3.49
CA VAL A 154 10.09 5.04 -2.14
C VAL A 154 11.58 5.17 -1.94
N PHE A 155 12.37 4.17 -2.33
CA PHE A 155 13.83 4.20 -2.21
C PHE A 155 14.44 5.34 -3.02
N ASP A 156 13.98 5.55 -4.26
CA ASP A 156 14.44 6.65 -5.12
C ASP A 156 14.15 8.02 -4.48
N GLU A 157 12.95 8.22 -3.92
CA GLU A 157 12.58 9.49 -3.30
C GLU A 157 13.35 9.74 -2.01
N VAL A 158 13.51 8.73 -1.16
CA VAL A 158 14.34 8.83 0.04
C VAL A 158 15.78 9.18 -0.32
N ALA A 159 16.36 8.51 -1.34
CA ALA A 159 17.72 8.80 -1.80
C ALA A 159 17.86 10.22 -2.35
N ARG A 160 16.85 10.72 -3.08
CA ARG A 160 16.81 12.11 -3.55
C ARG A 160 16.84 13.09 -2.37
N VAL A 161 15.97 12.89 -1.39
CA VAL A 161 15.89 13.75 -0.19
C VAL A 161 17.20 13.76 0.58
N LEU A 162 17.78 12.58 0.82
CA LEU A 162 19.08 12.47 1.48
C LEU A 162 20.19 13.22 0.74
N GLY A 163 20.18 13.17 -0.59
CA GLY A 163 21.17 13.89 -1.42
C GLY A 163 21.16 15.41 -1.22
N GLU A 164 20.06 15.96 -0.73
CA GLU A 164 19.89 17.40 -0.44
C GLU A 164 20.18 17.75 1.01
N MET A 165 20.23 16.76 1.93
CA MET A 165 20.50 16.99 3.35
C MET A 165 21.97 17.21 3.65
N ARG A 166 22.29 18.22 4.46
CA ARG A 166 23.64 18.44 4.95
C ARG A 166 24.08 17.37 5.94
N TRP A 167 23.18 16.92 6.81
CA TRP A 167 23.39 15.85 7.78
C TRP A 167 22.32 14.78 7.55
N GLN A 168 22.77 13.59 7.16
CA GLN A 168 21.91 12.47 6.84
C GLN A 168 21.80 11.52 8.03
N PRO A 169 20.61 11.09 8.41
CA PRO A 169 20.45 10.01 9.39
C PRO A 169 20.96 8.67 8.82
N ALA A 170 21.34 7.74 9.69
CA ALA A 170 21.53 6.35 9.28
C ALA A 170 20.17 5.75 8.91
N LEU A 171 20.09 5.12 7.72
CA LEU A 171 18.84 4.54 7.24
C LEU A 171 18.88 3.02 7.18
N ARG A 172 17.71 2.44 7.46
CA ARG A 172 17.31 1.09 7.05
C ARG A 172 16.02 1.15 6.26
N PHE A 173 15.82 0.17 5.40
CA PHE A 173 14.55 -0.03 4.72
C PHE A 173 13.96 -1.37 5.16
N LEU A 174 12.65 -1.36 5.47
CA LEU A 174 11.92 -2.60 5.68
C LEU A 174 11.94 -3.40 4.38
N PRO A 175 12.43 -4.64 4.38
CA PRO A 175 12.39 -5.49 3.20
C PRO A 175 10.94 -5.89 2.86
N PRO A 176 10.66 -6.34 1.62
CA PRO A 176 9.37 -6.94 1.28
C PRO A 176 9.05 -8.11 2.22
N TYR A 177 7.83 -8.13 2.72
CA TYR A 177 7.38 -9.10 3.73
C TYR A 177 6.28 -10.04 3.22
N HIS A 178 6.22 -10.23 1.90
CA HIS A 178 5.21 -11.01 1.17
C HIS A 178 5.06 -12.48 1.59
N ASP A 179 6.09 -13.05 2.22
CA ASP A 179 6.14 -14.43 2.72
C ASP A 179 6.47 -14.51 4.22
N ASP A 180 6.48 -13.37 4.91
CA ASP A 180 6.71 -13.33 6.35
C ASP A 180 5.58 -14.05 7.11
N PRO A 181 5.90 -14.99 8.02
CA PRO A 181 4.88 -15.68 8.80
C PRO A 181 3.95 -14.74 9.56
N ALA A 182 4.48 -13.66 10.18
CA ALA A 182 3.65 -12.71 10.93
C ALA A 182 2.60 -12.04 10.02
N TYR A 183 2.97 -11.68 8.79
CA TYR A 183 2.05 -11.10 7.81
C TYR A 183 0.98 -12.10 7.36
N LEU A 184 1.39 -13.31 7.02
CA LEU A 184 0.48 -14.34 6.51
C LEU A 184 -0.47 -14.85 7.59
N ASP A 185 0.00 -14.99 8.83
CA ASP A 185 -0.82 -15.39 9.98
C ASP A 185 -1.83 -14.30 10.32
N ALA A 186 -1.41 -13.02 10.35
CA ALA A 186 -2.32 -11.89 10.58
C ALA A 186 -3.42 -11.81 9.50
N LEU A 187 -3.08 -12.00 8.24
CA LEU A 187 -4.06 -12.06 7.16
C LEU A 187 -5.03 -13.22 7.33
N ALA A 188 -4.50 -14.43 7.59
CA ALA A 188 -5.35 -15.62 7.72
C ALA A 188 -6.34 -15.49 8.89
N ASP A 189 -5.89 -14.94 10.02
CA ASP A 189 -6.75 -14.74 11.19
C ASP A 189 -7.82 -13.67 10.94
N ASP A 190 -7.43 -12.54 10.32
CA ASP A 190 -8.37 -11.46 10.04
C ASP A 190 -9.40 -11.84 8.98
N LEU A 191 -8.96 -12.51 7.90
CA LEU A 191 -9.87 -13.03 6.86
C LEU A 191 -10.83 -14.07 7.42
N THR A 192 -10.37 -14.97 8.30
CA THR A 192 -11.23 -15.95 8.96
C THR A 192 -12.31 -15.27 9.80
N ARG A 193 -11.92 -14.27 10.60
CA ARG A 193 -12.85 -13.47 11.40
C ARG A 193 -13.90 -12.77 10.52
N GLN A 194 -13.48 -12.19 9.40
CA GLN A 194 -14.39 -11.51 8.49
C GLN A 194 -15.34 -12.47 7.78
N VAL A 195 -14.85 -13.61 7.28
CA VAL A 195 -15.70 -14.64 6.64
C VAL A 195 -16.68 -15.25 7.65
N SER A 196 -16.28 -15.47 8.91
CA SER A 196 -17.18 -15.94 9.97
C SER A 196 -18.31 -14.95 10.30
N ALA A 197 -18.14 -13.67 9.94
CA ALA A 197 -19.15 -12.63 10.18
C ALA A 197 -20.11 -12.43 9.01
N LEU A 198 -19.88 -13.10 7.87
CA LEU A 198 -20.78 -13.06 6.72
C LEU A 198 -22.04 -13.91 7.00
N ASP A 199 -23.14 -13.53 6.39
CA ASP A 199 -24.41 -14.26 6.41
C ASP A 199 -24.49 -15.38 5.37
N PHE A 200 -23.40 -15.55 4.59
CA PHE A 200 -23.26 -16.61 3.59
C PHE A 200 -21.88 -17.29 3.67
N LYS A 201 -21.80 -18.53 3.23
CA LYS A 201 -20.53 -19.25 3.05
C LYS A 201 -20.04 -19.09 1.62
N PRO A 202 -18.83 -18.57 1.39
CA PRO A 202 -18.32 -18.40 0.03
C PRO A 202 -18.04 -19.73 -0.66
N GLU A 203 -18.21 -19.77 -1.99
CA GLU A 203 -17.82 -20.87 -2.87
C GLU A 203 -16.44 -20.63 -3.49
N VAL A 204 -16.12 -19.34 -3.71
CA VAL A 204 -14.85 -18.89 -4.28
C VAL A 204 -14.30 -17.72 -3.47
N MET A 205 -12.99 -17.73 -3.26
CA MET A 205 -12.23 -16.62 -2.74
C MET A 205 -11.17 -16.19 -3.74
N LEU A 206 -11.25 -14.94 -4.21
CA LEU A 206 -10.21 -14.35 -5.04
C LEU A 206 -9.19 -13.65 -4.18
N HIS A 207 -7.90 -13.97 -4.39
CA HIS A 207 -6.79 -13.17 -3.89
C HIS A 207 -6.41 -12.17 -5.00
N SER A 208 -6.98 -10.97 -4.95
CA SER A 208 -6.77 -9.94 -5.96
C SER A 208 -5.58 -9.05 -5.60
N PHE A 209 -4.64 -8.92 -6.52
CA PHE A 209 -3.49 -8.03 -6.42
C PHE A 209 -3.58 -6.92 -7.47
N HIS A 210 -2.91 -5.79 -7.23
CA HIS A 210 -2.88 -4.75 -8.27
C HIS A 210 -2.18 -5.29 -9.53
N GLY A 211 -2.80 -5.11 -10.68
CA GLY A 211 -2.25 -5.51 -11.97
C GLY A 211 -1.00 -4.72 -12.33
N MET A 212 -0.11 -5.37 -13.05
CA MET A 212 1.09 -4.76 -13.62
C MET A 212 1.20 -5.12 -15.10
N PRO A 213 1.78 -4.26 -15.94
CA PRO A 213 2.06 -4.63 -17.32
C PRO A 213 2.97 -5.86 -17.40
N LEU A 214 2.63 -6.83 -18.24
CA LEU A 214 3.39 -8.09 -18.39
C LEU A 214 4.90 -7.86 -18.61
N ARG A 215 5.26 -6.78 -19.30
CA ARG A 215 6.66 -6.40 -19.54
C ARG A 215 7.48 -6.19 -18.26
N THR A 216 6.84 -5.86 -17.11
CA THR A 216 7.58 -5.69 -15.84
C THR A 216 8.11 -7.04 -15.37
N LEU A 217 7.30 -8.09 -15.44
CA LEU A 217 7.72 -9.46 -15.18
C LEU A 217 8.87 -9.89 -16.12
N GLU A 218 8.71 -9.64 -17.43
CA GLU A 218 9.72 -9.96 -18.45
C GLU A 218 11.06 -9.25 -18.22
N ARG A 219 11.03 -8.09 -17.54
CA ARG A 219 12.22 -7.32 -17.15
C ARG A 219 12.79 -7.72 -15.78
N GLY A 220 12.21 -8.71 -15.13
CA GLY A 220 12.73 -9.26 -13.87
C GLY A 220 12.17 -8.60 -12.61
N ASP A 221 11.05 -7.84 -12.68
CA ASP A 221 10.34 -7.42 -11.47
C ASP A 221 9.76 -8.65 -10.77
N PRO A 222 10.07 -8.89 -9.47
CA PRO A 222 9.65 -10.09 -8.77
C PRO A 222 8.18 -10.07 -8.35
N TYR A 223 7.44 -8.98 -8.57
CA TYR A 223 6.10 -8.74 -8.08
C TYR A 223 5.14 -9.91 -8.33
N HIS A 224 5.03 -10.36 -9.59
CA HIS A 224 4.17 -11.48 -9.96
C HIS A 224 4.47 -12.74 -9.15
N CYS A 225 5.76 -13.10 -9.04
CA CYS A 225 6.18 -14.28 -8.29
C CYS A 225 5.88 -14.15 -6.79
N GLN A 226 6.06 -12.94 -6.23
CA GLN A 226 5.77 -12.66 -4.83
C GLN A 226 4.26 -12.67 -4.54
N CYS A 227 3.42 -12.15 -5.45
CA CYS A 227 1.96 -12.24 -5.35
C CYS A 227 1.50 -13.71 -5.30
N HIS A 228 1.94 -14.53 -6.24
CA HIS A 228 1.61 -15.96 -6.26
C HIS A 228 2.14 -16.71 -5.04
N LYS A 229 3.32 -16.35 -4.53
CA LYS A 229 3.86 -16.95 -3.30
C LYS A 229 3.02 -16.57 -2.09
N SER A 230 2.63 -15.29 -1.94
CA SER A 230 1.73 -14.84 -0.88
C SER A 230 0.39 -15.57 -0.94
N ALA A 231 -0.24 -15.60 -2.12
CA ALA A 231 -1.54 -16.24 -2.31
C ALA A 231 -1.49 -17.73 -1.97
N ARG A 232 -0.46 -18.46 -2.41
CA ARG A 232 -0.28 -19.87 -2.08
C ARG A 232 -0.10 -20.09 -0.58
N LEU A 233 0.81 -19.35 0.06
CA LEU A 233 1.10 -19.48 1.48
C LEU A 233 -0.10 -19.07 2.37
N LEU A 234 -0.88 -18.08 1.92
CA LEU A 234 -2.12 -17.68 2.58
C LEU A 234 -3.19 -18.77 2.45
N ARG A 235 -3.38 -19.31 1.24
CA ARG A 235 -4.28 -20.44 1.03
C ARG A 235 -3.95 -21.64 1.94
N GLU A 236 -2.67 -22.00 2.04
CA GLU A 236 -2.21 -23.10 2.90
C GLU A 236 -2.58 -22.89 4.38
N ARG A 237 -2.72 -21.62 4.83
CA ARG A 237 -3.16 -21.26 6.18
C ARG A 237 -4.67 -21.25 6.37
N LEU A 238 -5.41 -20.98 5.30
CA LEU A 238 -6.87 -20.95 5.29
C LEU A 238 -7.46 -22.34 5.07
N GLU A 239 -6.83 -23.17 4.22
CA GLU A 239 -7.21 -24.56 4.03
C GLU A 239 -7.18 -25.33 5.36
N GLY A 240 -8.29 -26.01 5.67
CA GLY A 240 -8.46 -26.71 6.97
C GLY A 240 -9.16 -25.90 8.06
N ARG A 241 -9.41 -24.61 7.85
CA ARG A 241 -10.30 -23.82 8.71
C ARG A 241 -11.75 -24.06 8.26
N PRO A 242 -12.71 -24.24 9.19
CA PRO A 242 -14.11 -24.57 8.86
C PRO A 242 -14.79 -23.59 7.92
N GLU A 243 -14.44 -22.31 8.02
CA GLU A 243 -14.97 -21.21 7.21
C GLU A 243 -14.65 -21.40 5.73
N PHE A 244 -13.53 -22.02 5.43
CA PHE A 244 -13.01 -22.22 4.06
C PHE A 244 -13.16 -23.66 3.54
N GLU A 245 -13.88 -24.52 4.23
CA GLU A 245 -14.14 -25.88 3.78
C GLU A 245 -14.94 -25.87 2.45
N GLY A 246 -14.35 -26.42 1.40
CA GLY A 246 -14.92 -26.46 0.07
C GLY A 246 -14.78 -25.18 -0.75
N VAL A 247 -14.13 -24.13 -0.22
CA VAL A 247 -13.87 -22.88 -0.93
C VAL A 247 -12.75 -23.07 -1.95
N ARG A 248 -12.97 -22.63 -3.19
CA ARG A 248 -11.90 -22.54 -4.21
C ARG A 248 -11.16 -21.21 -4.06
N PHE A 249 -9.84 -21.25 -4.21
CA PHE A 249 -8.98 -20.07 -4.15
C PHE A 249 -8.37 -19.79 -5.52
N GLU A 250 -8.48 -18.55 -5.98
CA GLU A 250 -7.85 -18.08 -7.22
C GLU A 250 -7.04 -16.83 -6.99
N THR A 251 -5.94 -16.67 -7.74
CA THR A 251 -5.11 -15.47 -7.71
C THR A 251 -5.40 -14.65 -8.96
N THR A 252 -5.77 -13.39 -8.77
CA THR A 252 -6.16 -12.49 -9.86
C THR A 252 -5.46 -11.14 -9.75
N PHE A 253 -5.53 -10.34 -10.82
CA PHE A 253 -4.91 -9.02 -10.92
C PHE A 253 -5.93 -7.98 -11.36
N GLN A 254 -6.10 -6.92 -10.55
CA GLN A 254 -7.07 -5.83 -10.77
C GLN A 254 -6.45 -4.60 -11.44
N SER A 255 -7.27 -3.59 -11.75
CA SER A 255 -6.86 -2.24 -12.16
C SER A 255 -6.12 -2.17 -13.49
N ARG A 256 -6.55 -2.96 -14.47
CA ARG A 256 -6.02 -2.88 -15.85
C ARG A 256 -6.39 -1.56 -16.52
N PHE A 257 -5.48 -0.96 -17.25
CA PHE A 257 -5.80 0.16 -18.11
C PHE A 257 -4.89 0.27 -19.35
N GLY A 258 -5.46 0.83 -20.42
CA GLY A 258 -4.73 1.05 -21.68
C GLY A 258 -4.46 -0.24 -22.47
N PRO A 259 -3.72 -0.15 -23.59
CA PRO A 259 -3.61 -1.23 -24.57
C PRO A 259 -2.47 -2.23 -24.28
N ALA A 260 -1.73 -2.09 -23.19
CA ALA A 260 -0.63 -3.00 -22.86
C ALA A 260 -1.17 -4.37 -22.49
N LYS A 261 -0.35 -5.40 -22.62
CA LYS A 261 -0.63 -6.69 -21.99
C LYS A 261 -0.35 -6.60 -20.50
N TRP A 262 -1.26 -7.09 -19.68
CA TRP A 262 -1.19 -7.08 -18.22
C TRP A 262 -0.98 -8.47 -17.65
N LEU A 263 -0.67 -8.57 -16.37
CA LEU A 263 -0.67 -9.83 -15.64
C LEU A 263 -2.09 -10.41 -15.62
N GLU A 264 -2.20 -11.70 -15.74
CA GLU A 264 -3.46 -12.47 -15.82
C GLU A 264 -3.49 -13.57 -14.75
N PRO A 265 -4.69 -14.08 -14.41
CA PRO A 265 -6.01 -13.65 -14.89
C PRO A 265 -6.42 -12.29 -14.29
N ALA A 266 -7.23 -11.54 -15.02
CA ALA A 266 -7.76 -10.28 -14.53
C ALA A 266 -8.94 -10.47 -13.59
N THR A 267 -9.07 -9.65 -12.56
CA THR A 267 -10.11 -9.80 -11.54
C THR A 267 -11.51 -9.58 -12.12
N ASP A 268 -11.72 -8.53 -12.91
CA ASP A 268 -12.97 -8.21 -13.59
C ASP A 268 -13.44 -9.35 -14.53
N ASP A 269 -12.55 -9.85 -15.42
CA ASP A 269 -12.88 -10.99 -16.28
C ASP A 269 -13.20 -12.27 -15.47
N THR A 270 -12.52 -12.48 -14.33
CA THR A 270 -12.73 -13.65 -13.47
C THR A 270 -14.07 -13.57 -12.75
N LEU A 271 -14.47 -12.38 -12.27
CA LEU A 271 -15.76 -12.16 -11.62
C LEU A 271 -16.92 -12.50 -12.58
N VAL A 272 -16.86 -11.97 -13.79
CA VAL A 272 -17.87 -12.27 -14.83
C VAL A 272 -17.88 -13.78 -15.16
N ALA A 273 -16.72 -14.38 -15.39
CA ALA A 273 -16.63 -15.80 -15.72
C ALA A 273 -17.15 -16.72 -14.60
N GLU A 274 -16.94 -16.36 -13.33
CA GLU A 274 -17.48 -17.10 -12.19
C GLU A 274 -19.01 -16.99 -12.11
N GLY A 275 -19.58 -15.81 -12.29
CA GLY A 275 -21.03 -15.61 -12.34
C GLY A 275 -21.67 -16.42 -13.48
N GLU A 276 -21.10 -16.37 -14.69
CA GLU A 276 -21.57 -17.15 -15.85
C GLU A 276 -21.47 -18.67 -15.66
N LYS A 277 -20.44 -19.15 -14.92
CA LYS A 277 -20.30 -20.58 -14.55
C LYS A 277 -21.33 -21.03 -13.52
N GLY A 278 -22.06 -20.10 -12.88
CA GLY A 278 -23.07 -20.39 -11.88
C GLY A 278 -22.59 -20.35 -10.44
N THR A 279 -21.39 -19.80 -10.16
CA THR A 279 -20.94 -19.46 -8.81
C THR A 279 -21.89 -18.42 -8.23
N LYS A 280 -22.44 -18.69 -7.05
CA LYS A 280 -23.44 -17.83 -6.41
C LYS A 280 -22.85 -16.92 -5.34
N ARG A 281 -21.79 -17.39 -4.65
CA ARG A 281 -21.26 -16.71 -3.46
C ARG A 281 -19.76 -16.56 -3.57
N LEU A 282 -19.29 -15.34 -3.67
CA LEU A 282 -17.89 -15.04 -3.92
C LEU A 282 -17.39 -13.97 -2.93
N VAL A 283 -16.17 -14.17 -2.43
CA VAL A 283 -15.46 -13.14 -1.66
C VAL A 283 -14.14 -12.77 -2.32
N VAL A 284 -13.74 -11.53 -2.16
CA VAL A 284 -12.46 -11.02 -2.64
C VAL A 284 -11.63 -10.52 -1.45
N ALA A 285 -10.38 -10.93 -1.37
CA ALA A 285 -9.37 -10.34 -0.49
C ALA A 285 -8.29 -9.67 -1.33
N ALA A 286 -7.72 -8.59 -0.81
CA ALA A 286 -6.67 -7.82 -1.48
C ALA A 286 -5.33 -7.87 -0.69
N PRO A 287 -4.59 -9.00 -0.69
CA PRO A 287 -3.41 -9.19 0.15
C PRO A 287 -2.25 -8.24 -0.19
N GLY A 288 -2.26 -7.60 -1.34
CA GLY A 288 -1.24 -6.61 -1.74
C GLY A 288 -1.38 -5.25 -1.07
N PHE A 289 -2.46 -5.03 -0.31
CA PHE A 289 -2.80 -3.74 0.29
C PHE A 289 -2.77 -3.81 1.81
N SER A 290 -2.02 -2.91 2.45
CA SER A 290 -1.97 -2.79 3.91
C SER A 290 -3.11 -1.95 4.49
N ALA A 291 -3.75 -1.14 3.64
CA ALA A 291 -4.85 -0.24 3.98
C ALA A 291 -5.84 -0.16 2.83
N ASP A 292 -7.12 -0.04 3.16
CA ASP A 292 -8.16 0.15 2.17
C ASP A 292 -7.99 1.47 1.42
N CYS A 293 -8.28 1.43 0.13
CA CYS A 293 -8.06 2.51 -0.81
C CYS A 293 -9.13 2.51 -1.91
N VAL A 294 -8.97 3.34 -2.93
CA VAL A 294 -9.95 3.42 -4.02
C VAL A 294 -10.07 2.09 -4.78
N GLU A 295 -8.98 1.36 -4.90
CA GLU A 295 -8.94 0.06 -5.57
C GLU A 295 -9.73 -1.02 -4.81
N THR A 296 -9.73 -0.99 -3.47
CA THR A 296 -10.49 -1.98 -2.67
C THR A 296 -11.94 -1.57 -2.44
N LEU A 297 -12.17 -0.27 -2.16
CA LEU A 297 -13.49 0.23 -1.75
C LEU A 297 -14.40 0.62 -2.92
N GLU A 298 -13.84 0.99 -4.06
CA GLU A 298 -14.63 1.37 -5.24
C GLU A 298 -14.54 0.33 -6.35
N GLU A 299 -13.35 0.02 -6.84
CA GLU A 299 -13.18 -0.92 -7.95
C GLU A 299 -13.65 -2.34 -7.56
N LEU A 300 -13.11 -2.91 -6.47
CA LEU A 300 -13.51 -4.26 -6.06
C LEU A 300 -14.90 -4.27 -5.41
N ALA A 301 -15.18 -3.38 -4.44
CA ALA A 301 -16.39 -3.51 -3.63
C ALA A 301 -17.66 -3.00 -4.33
N LEU A 302 -17.57 -2.01 -5.22
CA LEU A 302 -18.73 -1.47 -5.94
C LEU A 302 -18.80 -1.98 -7.37
N GLU A 303 -17.78 -1.70 -8.20
CA GLU A 303 -17.77 -2.15 -9.61
C GLU A 303 -17.74 -3.67 -9.72
N GLY A 304 -16.84 -4.35 -8.98
CA GLY A 304 -16.73 -5.82 -9.02
C GLY A 304 -17.98 -6.55 -8.53
N ARG A 305 -18.70 -5.96 -7.54
CA ARG A 305 -20.00 -6.51 -7.12
C ARG A 305 -21.02 -6.45 -8.26
N ASP A 306 -21.13 -5.30 -8.90
CA ASP A 306 -22.09 -5.11 -9.99
C ASP A 306 -21.79 -6.08 -11.14
N GLU A 307 -20.52 -6.24 -11.54
CA GLU A 307 -20.07 -7.19 -12.56
C GLU A 307 -20.42 -8.64 -12.23
N PHE A 308 -20.15 -9.08 -10.98
CA PHE A 308 -20.45 -10.44 -10.55
C PHE A 308 -21.95 -10.73 -10.51
N VAL A 309 -22.74 -9.79 -9.97
CA VAL A 309 -24.19 -9.94 -9.86
C VAL A 309 -24.87 -9.90 -11.24
N GLU A 310 -24.45 -8.99 -12.14
CA GLU A 310 -24.96 -8.93 -13.52
C GLU A 310 -24.66 -10.22 -14.31
N ALA A 311 -23.54 -10.89 -14.00
CA ALA A 311 -23.16 -12.18 -14.59
C ALA A 311 -23.89 -13.38 -13.98
N GLY A 312 -24.75 -13.19 -12.97
CA GLY A 312 -25.57 -14.26 -12.37
C GLY A 312 -25.16 -14.72 -10.97
N GLY A 313 -24.21 -14.03 -10.34
CA GLY A 313 -23.88 -14.18 -8.92
C GLY A 313 -24.99 -13.66 -8.01
N GLU A 314 -24.95 -14.00 -6.73
CA GLU A 314 -25.96 -13.60 -5.73
C GLU A 314 -25.31 -12.83 -4.57
N ASP A 315 -24.43 -13.46 -3.82
CA ASP A 315 -23.76 -12.90 -2.65
C ASP A 315 -22.31 -12.57 -2.96
N TYR A 316 -21.91 -11.35 -2.66
CA TYR A 316 -20.57 -10.85 -2.91
C TYR A 316 -20.07 -10.00 -1.75
N ALA A 317 -18.84 -10.23 -1.31
CA ALA A 317 -18.19 -9.38 -0.33
C ALA A 317 -16.71 -9.15 -0.64
N VAL A 318 -16.23 -7.94 -0.43
CA VAL A 318 -14.80 -7.62 -0.37
C VAL A 318 -14.40 -7.57 1.09
N LEU A 319 -13.40 -8.37 1.45
CA LEU A 319 -12.86 -8.41 2.79
C LEU A 319 -11.89 -7.24 2.95
N SER A 320 -12.05 -6.48 4.03
CA SER A 320 -11.21 -5.32 4.32
C SER A 320 -9.74 -5.71 4.42
N CYS A 321 -8.84 -4.81 4.03
CA CYS A 321 -7.42 -4.94 4.31
C CYS A 321 -7.17 -5.01 5.83
N LEU A 322 -5.95 -5.33 6.24
CA LEU A 322 -5.59 -5.38 7.66
C LEU A 322 -5.83 -4.05 8.38
N ASN A 323 -5.68 -2.93 7.69
CA ASN A 323 -5.95 -1.59 8.24
C ASN A 323 -5.30 -1.40 9.63
N VAL A 324 -6.10 -1.03 10.63
CA VAL A 324 -5.73 -0.94 12.05
C VAL A 324 -6.31 -2.08 12.88
N SER A 325 -6.59 -3.24 12.27
CA SER A 325 -7.01 -4.41 13.02
C SER A 325 -5.94 -4.82 14.03
N GLN A 326 -6.35 -5.46 15.10
CA GLN A 326 -5.42 -5.92 16.14
C GLN A 326 -4.30 -6.79 15.55
N SER A 327 -4.65 -7.73 14.66
CA SER A 327 -3.68 -8.58 13.96
C SER A 327 -2.76 -7.79 13.03
N GLY A 328 -3.29 -6.78 12.33
CA GLY A 328 -2.52 -5.91 11.44
C GLY A 328 -1.49 -5.06 12.19
N VAL A 329 -1.90 -4.45 13.32
CA VAL A 329 -1.00 -3.66 14.17
C VAL A 329 0.08 -4.54 14.79
N ALA A 330 -0.28 -5.70 15.36
CA ALA A 330 0.67 -6.65 15.94
C ALA A 330 1.69 -7.19 14.91
N MET A 331 1.23 -7.42 13.69
CA MET A 331 2.09 -7.80 12.57
C MET A 331 3.10 -6.70 12.25
N LEU A 332 2.63 -5.46 12.04
CA LEU A 332 3.51 -4.32 11.74
C LEU A 332 4.52 -4.08 12.86
N GLU A 333 4.09 -4.11 14.13
CA GLU A 333 4.98 -4.03 15.29
C GLU A 333 6.07 -5.10 15.23
N THR A 334 5.69 -6.36 15.00
CA THR A 334 6.61 -7.49 14.94
C THR A 334 7.70 -7.31 13.89
N ILE A 335 7.33 -6.98 12.66
CA ILE A 335 8.29 -6.82 11.56
C ILE A 335 9.16 -5.56 11.76
N ILE A 336 8.58 -4.47 12.26
CA ILE A 336 9.32 -3.23 12.55
C ILE A 336 10.34 -3.45 13.68
N ARG A 337 9.96 -4.06 14.81
CA ARG A 337 10.90 -4.36 15.91
C ARG A 337 12.07 -5.22 15.47
N ARG A 338 11.83 -6.18 14.57
CA ARG A 338 12.88 -7.03 14.00
C ARG A 338 13.92 -6.19 13.26
N GLU A 339 13.48 -5.22 12.46
CA GLU A 339 14.36 -4.33 11.70
C GLU A 339 15.03 -3.26 12.56
N LEU A 340 14.47 -2.94 13.73
CA LEU A 340 15.07 -2.03 14.69
C LEU A 340 16.14 -2.69 15.59
N SER A 341 16.32 -4.02 15.50
CA SER A 341 17.31 -4.76 16.30
C SER A 341 18.69 -4.13 16.20
N GLY A 342 19.33 -3.91 17.36
CA GLY A 342 20.62 -3.23 17.46
C GLY A 342 20.56 -1.69 17.32
N TRP A 343 19.38 -1.12 17.17
CA TRP A 343 19.14 0.32 17.28
C TRP A 343 18.37 0.68 18.57
N ILE A 344 17.61 -0.27 19.07
CA ILE A 344 16.87 -0.22 20.32
C ILE A 344 17.25 -1.39 21.23
#